data_6f976ca187175efd5a606527d802265c
#
_entry.id   6f976ca187175efd5a606527d802265c
#
_cell.length_a   1.000
_cell.length_b   1.000
_cell.length_c   1.000
_cell.angle_alpha   90.00
_cell.angle_beta   90.00
_cell.angle_gamma   90.00
#
_symmetry.space_group_name_H-M   'P 1'
#
loop_
_entity.id
_entity.type
_entity.pdbx_description
1 polymer ?
#
loop_
_entity_poly.entity_id
_entity_poly.type
_entity_poly.pdbx_seq_one_letter_code
_entity_poly.pdbx_strand_id
1 'polypeptide(L)'
;MNPYLNFIQLAQGISQLEKFPLMTHLSKIILDHVALNERQSNPLSVRQLISIDAIASPATIHKHLSRLRKSGYVGVDENITDKRTKPLVLTPLGHQYIDALSKALQKSLKV
;
A
#
# COMPACT_ATOMS: atom_id res chain seq x y z
N MET A 1 8.32 -15.36 -23.73
CA MET A 1 7.41 -14.43 -23.05
C MET A 1 8.01 -14.03 -21.71
N ASN A 2 7.96 -12.76 -21.35
CA ASN A 2 8.58 -12.26 -20.11
C ASN A 2 7.52 -12.05 -19.03
N PRO A 3 7.52 -12.86 -17.95
CA PRO A 3 6.51 -12.75 -16.91
C PRO A 3 6.47 -11.38 -16.24
N TYR A 4 7.62 -10.74 -16.07
CA TYR A 4 7.66 -9.41 -15.44
C TYR A 4 6.93 -8.36 -16.29
N LEU A 5 7.17 -8.36 -17.60
CA LEU A 5 6.49 -7.42 -18.49
C LEU A 5 4.98 -7.69 -18.54
N ASN A 6 4.59 -8.95 -18.54
CA ASN A 6 3.18 -9.33 -18.44
C ASN A 6 2.56 -8.79 -17.15
N PHE A 7 3.28 -8.93 -16.03
CA PHE A 7 2.81 -8.43 -14.74
C PHE A 7 2.64 -6.91 -14.79
N ILE A 8 3.61 -6.18 -15.33
CA ILE A 8 3.51 -4.71 -15.43
C ILE A 8 2.26 -4.29 -16.20
N GLN A 9 1.98 -4.94 -17.33
CA GLN A 9 0.80 -4.66 -18.13
C GLN A 9 -0.50 -4.89 -17.35
N LEU A 10 -0.60 -6.03 -16.66
CA LEU A 10 -1.77 -6.35 -15.86
C LEU A 10 -1.91 -5.38 -14.67
N ALA A 11 -0.81 -5.03 -14.03
CA ALA A 11 -0.82 -4.09 -12.91
C ALA A 11 -1.29 -2.69 -13.36
N GLN A 12 -0.85 -2.23 -14.53
CA GLN A 12 -1.31 -0.97 -15.10
C GLN A 12 -2.82 -0.99 -15.34
N GLY A 13 -3.34 -2.11 -15.87
CA GLY A 13 -4.77 -2.27 -16.07
C GLY A 13 -5.56 -2.20 -14.76
N ILE A 14 -5.04 -2.82 -13.70
CA ILE A 14 -5.66 -2.78 -12.38
C ILE A 14 -5.71 -1.35 -11.84
N SER A 15 -4.62 -0.60 -11.97
CA SER A 15 -4.56 0.78 -11.46
C SER A 15 -5.49 1.74 -12.20
N GLN A 16 -5.99 1.35 -13.37
CA GLN A 16 -6.96 2.13 -14.15
C GLN A 16 -8.41 1.77 -13.86
N LEU A 17 -8.66 0.73 -13.05
CA LEU A 17 -10.02 0.37 -12.67
C LEU A 17 -10.63 1.46 -11.80
N GLU A 18 -11.89 1.77 -12.06
CA GLU A 18 -12.61 2.87 -11.41
C GLU A 18 -12.66 2.73 -9.90
N LYS A 19 -12.77 1.50 -9.40
CA LYS A 19 -12.85 1.23 -7.96
C LYS A 19 -11.55 1.50 -7.21
N PHE A 20 -10.43 1.64 -7.93
CA PHE A 20 -9.14 1.91 -7.30
C PHE A 20 -8.70 3.35 -7.59
N PRO A 21 -8.82 4.26 -6.60
CA PRO A 21 -8.30 5.62 -6.74
C PRO A 21 -6.83 5.62 -7.14
N LEU A 22 -6.45 6.57 -7.99
CA LEU A 22 -5.09 6.67 -8.49
C LEU A 22 -4.11 6.91 -7.34
N MET A 23 -2.97 6.24 -7.43
CA MET A 23 -1.86 6.42 -6.49
C MET A 23 -0.62 6.94 -7.22
N THR A 24 0.12 7.82 -6.55
CA THR A 24 1.46 8.17 -7.01
C THR A 24 2.39 6.99 -6.81
N HIS A 25 3.52 6.98 -7.50
CA HIS A 25 4.55 5.96 -7.31
C HIS A 25 4.98 5.88 -5.84
N LEU A 26 5.17 7.03 -5.20
CA LEU A 26 5.60 7.08 -3.80
C LEU A 26 4.50 6.57 -2.85
N SER A 27 3.24 6.89 -3.12
CA SER A 27 2.12 6.34 -2.36
C SER A 27 2.09 4.82 -2.42
N LYS A 28 2.40 4.25 -3.58
CA LYS A 28 2.45 2.80 -3.73
C LYS A 28 3.56 2.17 -2.91
N ILE A 29 4.73 2.80 -2.88
CA ILE A 29 5.84 2.34 -2.03
C ILE A 29 5.42 2.36 -0.55
N ILE A 30 4.76 3.42 -0.12
CA ILE A 30 4.25 3.54 1.25
C ILE A 30 3.22 2.46 1.56
N LEU A 31 2.29 2.22 0.64
CA LEU A 31 1.29 1.17 0.78
C LEU A 31 1.93 -0.19 0.97
N ASP A 32 2.97 -0.50 0.19
CA ASP A 32 3.69 -1.76 0.30
C ASP A 32 4.35 -1.92 1.67
N HIS A 33 4.94 -0.86 2.21
CA HIS A 33 5.51 -0.89 3.57
C HIS A 33 4.46 -1.17 4.63
N VAL A 34 3.30 -0.52 4.53
CA VAL A 34 2.20 -0.77 5.45
C VAL A 34 1.73 -2.22 5.36
N ALA A 35 1.54 -2.72 4.16
CA ALA A 35 1.07 -4.09 3.93
C ALA A 35 2.05 -5.14 4.47
N LEU A 36 3.35 -4.96 4.20
CA LEU A 36 4.38 -5.91 4.64
C LEU A 36 4.49 -5.96 6.16
N ASN A 37 4.45 -4.80 6.81
CA ASN A 37 4.58 -4.75 8.27
C ASN A 37 3.34 -5.31 8.96
N GLU A 38 2.15 -5.04 8.42
CA GLU A 38 0.92 -5.65 8.92
C GLU A 38 0.98 -7.17 8.83
N ARG A 39 1.42 -7.70 7.69
CA ARG A 39 1.57 -9.14 7.46
C ARG A 39 2.53 -9.79 8.45
N GLN A 40 3.60 -9.08 8.82
CA GLN A 40 4.61 -9.58 9.76
C GLN A 40 4.18 -9.44 11.22
N SER A 41 2.93 -9.02 11.47
CA SER A 41 2.40 -8.77 12.82
C SER A 41 3.18 -7.68 13.56
N ASN A 42 3.74 -6.73 12.81
CA ASN A 42 4.50 -5.61 13.34
C ASN A 42 4.10 -4.33 12.60
N PRO A 43 2.82 -3.93 12.68
CA PRO A 43 2.34 -2.77 11.92
C PRO A 43 3.04 -1.50 12.35
N LEU A 44 3.27 -0.60 11.37
CA LEU A 44 3.96 0.67 11.58
C LEU A 44 3.00 1.70 12.15
N SER A 45 3.49 2.49 13.12
CA SER A 45 2.83 3.74 13.47
C SER A 45 3.16 4.81 12.40
N VAL A 46 2.42 5.91 12.40
CA VAL A 46 2.74 7.05 11.51
C VAL A 46 4.17 7.51 11.73
N ARG A 47 4.58 7.64 12.99
CA ARG A 47 5.92 8.10 13.35
C ARG A 47 7.01 7.18 12.80
N GLN A 48 6.82 5.88 12.93
CA GLN A 48 7.78 4.91 12.39
C GLN A 48 7.87 4.99 10.87
N LEU A 49 6.73 5.10 10.20
CA LEU A 49 6.68 5.18 8.74
C LEU A 49 7.40 6.42 8.22
N ILE A 50 7.09 7.60 8.78
CA ILE A 50 7.71 8.85 8.30
C ILE A 50 9.20 8.94 8.59
N SER A 51 9.71 8.07 9.45
CA SER A 51 11.13 8.00 9.80
C SER A 51 11.94 7.11 8.86
N ILE A 52 11.33 6.50 7.86
CA ILE A 52 12.04 5.64 6.89
C ILE A 52 12.70 6.51 5.82
N ASP A 53 13.93 6.92 6.09
CA ASP A 53 14.69 7.84 5.22
C ASP A 53 14.86 7.31 3.79
N ALA A 54 14.92 5.98 3.65
CA ALA A 54 15.09 5.34 2.34
C ALA A 54 13.90 5.61 1.40
N ILE A 55 12.72 5.95 1.95
CA ILE A 55 11.55 6.26 1.12
C ILE A 55 11.63 7.71 0.63
N ALA A 56 11.70 8.66 1.56
CA ALA A 56 11.69 10.09 1.27
C ALA A 56 11.86 10.87 2.59
N SER A 57 11.81 12.20 2.52
CA SER A 57 11.80 13.03 3.73
C SER A 57 10.51 12.79 4.55
N PRO A 58 10.54 13.01 5.86
CA PRO A 58 9.35 12.83 6.70
C PRO A 58 8.13 13.61 6.21
N ALA A 59 8.32 14.87 5.81
CA ALA A 59 7.22 15.70 5.30
C ALA A 59 6.61 15.13 4.03
N THR A 60 7.43 14.62 3.12
CA THR A 60 6.97 14.01 1.87
C THR A 60 6.21 12.72 2.13
N ILE A 61 6.73 11.86 3.01
CA ILE A 61 6.04 10.63 3.39
C ILE A 61 4.69 10.95 4.01
N HIS A 62 4.65 11.91 4.93
CA HIS A 62 3.40 12.32 5.59
C HIS A 62 2.34 12.78 4.58
N LYS A 63 2.76 13.57 3.58
CA LYS A 63 1.88 14.07 2.53
C LYS A 63 1.24 12.92 1.74
N HIS A 64 2.05 11.97 1.31
CA HIS A 64 1.55 10.84 0.52
C HIS A 64 0.75 9.84 1.36
N LEU A 65 1.11 9.66 2.62
CA LEU A 65 0.31 8.87 3.56
C LEU A 65 -1.08 9.48 3.73
N SER A 66 -1.15 10.79 3.88
CA SER A 66 -2.44 11.50 3.98
C SER A 66 -3.31 11.26 2.76
N ARG A 67 -2.72 11.26 1.57
CA ARG A 67 -3.43 10.94 0.32
C ARG A 67 -3.96 9.50 0.31
N LEU A 68 -3.15 8.55 0.76
CA LEU A 68 -3.57 7.14 0.85
C LEU A 68 -4.74 6.97 1.81
N ARG A 69 -4.72 7.69 2.92
CA ARG A 69 -5.82 7.63 3.90
C ARG A 69 -7.09 8.25 3.33
N LYS A 70 -6.99 9.40 2.65
CA LYS A 70 -8.14 10.04 1.99
C LYS A 70 -8.71 9.18 0.88
N SER A 71 -7.85 8.50 0.12
CA SER A 71 -8.28 7.61 -0.96
C SER A 71 -8.89 6.31 -0.43
N GLY A 72 -8.73 6.01 0.85
CA GLY A 72 -9.36 4.86 1.47
C GLY A 72 -8.54 3.58 1.45
N TYR A 73 -7.26 3.61 1.08
CA TYR A 73 -6.42 2.40 1.04
C TYR A 73 -5.86 2.01 2.40
N VAL A 74 -5.63 2.98 3.27
CA VAL A 74 -4.97 2.80 4.55
C VAL A 74 -5.78 3.48 5.64
N GLY A 75 -5.85 2.84 6.79
CA GLY A 75 -6.47 3.39 7.98
C GLY A 75 -5.61 3.10 9.20
N VAL A 76 -6.15 3.36 10.37
CA VAL A 76 -5.51 3.01 11.64
C VAL A 76 -6.33 1.93 12.35
N ASP A 77 -5.65 1.09 13.12
CA ASP A 77 -6.33 0.06 13.91
C ASP A 77 -6.97 0.72 15.14
N GLU A 78 -8.29 0.89 15.10
CA GLU A 78 -9.04 1.53 16.18
C GLU A 78 -9.17 0.66 17.42
N ASN A 79 -8.84 -0.60 17.34
CA ASN A 79 -8.88 -1.51 18.49
C ASN A 79 -7.71 -1.31 19.46
N ILE A 80 -6.69 -0.56 19.03
CA ILE A 80 -5.56 -0.21 19.88
C ILE A 80 -5.88 1.07 20.65
N THR A 81 -5.84 0.98 21.98
CA THR A 81 -6.24 2.08 22.86
C THR A 81 -5.20 3.19 22.99
N ASP A 82 -3.93 2.89 22.77
CA ASP A 82 -2.85 3.88 22.85
C ASP A 82 -2.83 4.72 21.59
N LYS A 83 -3.27 5.97 21.69
CA LYS A 83 -3.33 6.92 20.56
C LYS A 83 -1.96 7.25 19.97
N ARG A 84 -0.88 7.08 20.73
CA ARG A 84 0.48 7.40 20.26
C ARG A 84 1.02 6.34 19.31
N THR A 85 0.51 5.13 19.43
CA THR A 85 1.03 3.98 18.70
C THR A 85 -0.03 3.30 17.84
N LYS A 86 -1.09 4.02 17.46
CA LYS A 86 -2.11 3.47 16.55
C LYS A 86 -1.45 2.98 15.28
N PRO A 87 -1.51 1.68 15.03
CA PRO A 87 -0.83 1.12 13.86
C PRO A 87 -1.60 1.39 12.58
N LEU A 88 -0.83 1.58 11.50
CA LEU A 88 -1.38 1.70 10.16
C LEU A 88 -1.70 0.31 9.62
N VAL A 89 -2.89 0.16 9.06
CA VAL A 89 -3.36 -1.10 8.49
C VAL A 89 -4.03 -0.84 7.15
N LEU A 90 -4.08 -1.88 6.32
CA LEU A 90 -4.84 -1.81 5.08
C LEU A 90 -6.33 -1.83 5.38
N THR A 91 -7.08 -1.02 4.64
CA THR A 91 -8.54 -1.09 4.63
C THR A 91 -8.99 -2.26 3.76
N PRO A 92 -10.30 -2.59 3.74
CA PRO A 92 -10.80 -3.57 2.77
C PRO A 92 -10.44 -3.20 1.33
N LEU A 93 -10.48 -1.92 0.95
CA LEU A 93 -10.07 -1.49 -0.39
C LEU A 93 -8.57 -1.74 -0.60
N GLY A 94 -7.74 -1.45 0.39
CA GLY A 94 -6.31 -1.73 0.32
C GLY A 94 -6.02 -3.21 0.12
N HIS A 95 -6.72 -4.08 0.86
CA HIS A 95 -6.61 -5.53 0.70
C HIS A 95 -7.05 -5.97 -0.70
N GLN A 96 -8.14 -5.42 -1.22
CA GLN A 96 -8.62 -5.74 -2.56
C GLN A 96 -7.56 -5.38 -3.62
N TYR A 97 -6.92 -4.23 -3.47
CA TYR A 97 -5.90 -3.80 -4.41
C TYR A 97 -4.67 -4.74 -4.39
N ILE A 98 -4.19 -5.08 -3.20
CA ILE A 98 -3.06 -6.01 -3.04
C ILE A 98 -3.42 -7.40 -3.59
N ASP A 99 -4.63 -7.89 -3.32
CA ASP A 99 -5.10 -9.17 -3.83
C ASP A 99 -5.19 -9.16 -5.36
N ALA A 100 -5.62 -8.07 -5.96
CA ALA A 100 -5.67 -7.93 -7.41
C ALA A 100 -4.27 -8.03 -8.02
N LEU A 101 -3.28 -7.39 -7.39
CA LEU A 101 -1.88 -7.50 -7.83
C LEU A 101 -1.35 -8.92 -7.67
N SER A 102 -1.72 -9.60 -6.58
CA SER A 102 -1.33 -10.99 -6.35
C SER A 102 -1.86 -11.91 -7.46
N LYS A 103 -3.13 -11.74 -7.83
CA LYS A 103 -3.74 -12.48 -8.92
C LYS A 103 -3.05 -12.19 -10.26
N ALA A 104 -2.70 -10.93 -10.50
CA ALA A 104 -1.98 -10.54 -11.70
C ALA A 104 -0.61 -11.22 -11.76
N LEU A 105 0.08 -11.29 -10.63
CA LEU A 105 1.38 -11.96 -10.55
C LEU A 105 1.25 -13.45 -10.89
N GLN A 106 0.28 -14.13 -10.30
CA GLN A 106 0.02 -15.55 -10.59
C GLN A 106 -0.31 -15.78 -12.06
N LYS A 107 -1.15 -14.92 -12.62
CA LYS A 107 -1.54 -14.99 -14.02
C LYS A 107 -0.37 -14.75 -14.95
N SER A 108 0.55 -13.88 -14.57
CA SER A 108 1.75 -13.56 -15.36
C SER A 108 2.71 -14.73 -15.50
N LEU A 109 2.68 -15.68 -14.58
CA LEU A 109 3.53 -16.85 -14.59
C LEU A 109 2.96 -18.00 -15.45
N LYS A 110 1.70 -17.90 -15.84
CA LYS A 110 1.06 -18.90 -16.71
C LYS A 110 1.33 -18.54 -18.18
N VAL A 111 1.82 -19.47 -18.90
CA VAL A 111 2.13 -19.32 -20.33
C VAL A 111 1.03 -19.94 -21.17
#